data_3221cde1809d90b8ff340d0c54df1f83
#
_entry.id   3221cde1809d90b8ff340d0c54df1f83
#
_cell.length_a   1.000
_cell.length_b   1.000
_cell.length_c   1.000
_cell.angle_alpha   90.00
_cell.angle_beta   90.00
_cell.angle_gamma   90.00
#
_symmetry.space_group_name_H-M   'P 1'
#
loop_
_entity.id
_entity.type
_entity.pdbx_description
1 polymer ?
#
loop_
_entity_poly.entity_id
_entity_poly.type
_entity_poly.pdbx_seq_one_letter_code
_entity_poly.pdbx_strand_id
1 'polypeptide(L)'
;MSYYLGLDSSTQGLKAEVIDTAAGKVVGSFAVNFKNDLPEYKSPSGYLPNDDENVRCADPRMWVAAMDMLFDRMQKAGFPMAEIAGISGSGQQHGSVYLSAPITDWDPAKTLADQLVPILSRAVAPIWMDKSTDK
;
A
#
# COMPACT_ATOMS: atom_id res chain seq x y z
N MET A 1 19.28 15.05 11.38
CA MET A 1 18.23 15.50 10.45
C MET A 1 17.10 14.50 10.52
N SER A 2 15.85 14.92 10.62
CA SER A 2 14.73 14.00 10.72
C SER A 2 13.81 14.18 9.53
N TYR A 3 13.57 13.07 8.84
CA TYR A 3 12.60 13.00 7.76
C TYR A 3 11.29 12.38 8.23
N TYR A 4 10.20 12.81 7.64
CA TYR A 4 8.88 12.23 7.85
C TYR A 4 8.32 11.76 6.52
N LEU A 5 7.72 10.57 6.52
CA LEU A 5 7.18 9.92 5.34
C LEU A 5 5.65 9.98 5.37
N GLY A 6 5.07 10.59 4.36
CA GLY A 6 3.64 10.51 4.07
C GLY A 6 3.37 9.46 3.01
N LEU A 7 2.47 8.51 3.29
CA LEU A 7 2.02 7.48 2.36
C LEU A 7 0.57 7.75 1.97
N ASP A 8 0.26 7.59 0.69
CA ASP A 8 -1.11 7.66 0.18
C ASP A 8 -1.38 6.44 -0.71
N SER A 9 -2.22 5.52 -0.20
CA SER A 9 -2.67 4.35 -0.93
C SER A 9 -4.03 4.64 -1.57
N SER A 10 -3.98 5.11 -2.81
CA SER A 10 -5.17 5.39 -3.60
C SER A 10 -5.68 4.15 -4.35
N THR A 11 -6.74 4.30 -5.13
CA THR A 11 -7.33 3.20 -5.92
C THR A 11 -6.36 2.62 -6.95
N GLN A 12 -5.51 3.45 -7.55
CA GLN A 12 -4.66 3.05 -8.67
C GLN A 12 -3.17 2.95 -8.36
N GLY A 13 -2.75 3.27 -7.15
CA GLY A 13 -1.35 3.23 -6.80
C GLY A 13 -1.05 3.68 -5.38
N LEU A 14 0.22 3.62 -5.05
CA LEU A 14 0.78 4.06 -3.78
C LEU A 14 1.77 5.18 -4.03
N LYS A 15 1.66 6.28 -3.30
CA LYS A 15 2.60 7.41 -3.35
C LYS A 15 3.25 7.62 -2.00
N ALA A 16 4.46 8.13 -2.03
CA ALA A 16 5.19 8.55 -0.85
C ALA A 16 5.81 9.94 -1.06
N GLU A 17 5.64 10.77 -0.07
CA GLU A 17 6.29 12.09 0.02
C GLU A 17 7.18 12.12 1.26
N VAL A 18 8.43 12.53 1.09
CA VAL A 18 9.37 12.68 2.19
C VAL A 18 9.52 14.16 2.51
N ILE A 19 9.30 14.50 3.76
CA ILE A 19 9.34 15.87 4.26
C ILE A 19 10.57 16.03 5.17
N ASP A 20 11.39 17.04 4.88
CA ASP A 20 12.39 17.55 5.80
C ASP A 20 11.75 18.70 6.60
N THR A 21 11.47 18.44 7.88
CA THR A 21 10.81 19.44 8.74
C THR A 21 11.73 20.62 9.10
N ALA A 22 13.04 20.41 9.13
CA ALA A 22 13.99 21.48 9.39
C ALA A 22 14.07 22.46 8.20
N ALA A 23 14.00 21.92 6.98
CA ALA A 23 14.00 22.72 5.75
C ALA A 23 12.59 23.19 5.35
N GLY A 24 11.53 22.62 5.94
CA GLY A 24 10.15 22.94 5.64
C GLY A 24 9.73 22.60 4.21
N LYS A 25 10.26 21.53 3.64
CA LYS A 25 10.01 21.17 2.23
C LYS A 25 9.97 19.67 1.99
N VAL A 26 9.33 19.28 0.89
CA VAL A 26 9.41 17.92 0.33
C VAL A 26 10.79 17.74 -0.30
N VAL A 27 11.47 16.65 0.07
CA VAL A 27 12.82 16.31 -0.39
C VAL A 27 12.87 15.03 -1.22
N GLY A 28 11.77 14.29 -1.29
CA GLY A 28 11.68 13.09 -2.11
C GLY A 28 10.22 12.73 -2.39
N SER A 29 9.95 12.25 -3.60
CA SER A 29 8.65 11.76 -4.03
C SER A 29 8.84 10.43 -4.75
N PHE A 30 8.07 9.43 -4.36
CA PHE A 30 8.13 8.08 -4.93
C PHE A 30 6.71 7.58 -5.19
N ALA A 31 6.58 6.68 -6.17
CA ALA A 31 5.29 6.12 -6.51
C ALA A 31 5.39 4.69 -7.04
N VAL A 32 4.31 3.95 -6.87
CA VAL A 32 4.05 2.65 -7.51
C VAL A 32 2.68 2.72 -8.15
N ASN A 33 2.59 2.39 -9.43
CA ASN A 33 1.33 2.31 -10.18
C ASN A 33 0.94 0.85 -10.36
N PHE A 34 -0.25 0.46 -9.92
CA PHE A 34 -0.67 -0.95 -9.93
C PHE A 34 -0.72 -1.54 -11.34
N LYS A 35 -1.22 -0.77 -12.32
CA LYS A 35 -1.32 -1.24 -13.71
C LYS A 35 0.05 -1.49 -14.34
N ASN A 36 0.98 -0.57 -14.15
CA ASN A 36 2.26 -0.57 -14.84
C ASN A 36 3.34 -1.37 -14.09
N ASP A 37 3.34 -1.28 -12.77
CA ASP A 37 4.40 -1.83 -11.93
C ASP A 37 4.06 -3.21 -11.35
N LEU A 38 2.77 -3.53 -11.22
CA LEU A 38 2.25 -4.77 -10.63
C LEU A 38 1.18 -5.45 -11.53
N PRO A 39 1.48 -5.67 -12.82
CA PRO A 39 0.49 -6.21 -13.78
C PRO A 39 0.04 -7.64 -13.45
N GLU A 40 0.83 -8.40 -12.71
CA GLU A 40 0.52 -9.76 -12.27
C GLU A 40 -0.75 -9.85 -11.41
N TYR A 41 -1.13 -8.77 -10.74
CA TYR A 41 -2.38 -8.71 -9.95
C TYR A 41 -3.62 -8.44 -10.80
N LYS A 42 -3.47 -8.22 -12.11
CA LYS A 42 -4.58 -8.07 -13.07
C LYS A 42 -5.63 -7.03 -12.67
N SER A 43 -5.17 -5.95 -12.05
CA SER A 43 -6.01 -4.88 -11.50
C SER A 43 -5.66 -3.51 -12.10
N PRO A 44 -5.82 -3.32 -13.42
CA PRO A 44 -5.39 -2.07 -14.08
C PRO A 44 -6.16 -0.83 -13.62
N SER A 45 -7.36 -1.02 -13.06
CA SER A 45 -8.18 0.05 -12.48
C SER A 45 -8.16 0.06 -10.96
N GLY A 46 -7.28 -0.76 -10.33
CA GLY A 46 -7.15 -0.87 -8.89
C GLY A 46 -8.06 -1.91 -8.24
N TYR A 47 -8.84 -2.63 -9.04
CA TYR A 47 -9.71 -3.72 -8.59
C TYR A 47 -9.70 -4.88 -9.58
N LEU A 48 -10.06 -6.07 -9.10
CA LEU A 48 -10.15 -7.27 -9.90
C LEU A 48 -11.36 -7.19 -10.86
N PRO A 49 -11.24 -7.70 -12.10
CA PRO A 49 -12.39 -7.85 -12.99
C PRO A 49 -13.47 -8.72 -12.35
N ASN A 50 -14.73 -8.34 -12.53
CA ASN A 50 -15.89 -9.11 -12.10
C ASN A 50 -17.06 -8.87 -13.07
N ASP A 51 -17.80 -9.91 -13.41
CA ASP A 51 -18.96 -9.81 -14.30
C ASP A 51 -20.13 -9.07 -13.63
N ASP A 52 -20.21 -9.12 -12.30
CA ASP A 52 -21.15 -8.31 -11.53
C ASP A 52 -20.54 -6.92 -11.29
N GLU A 53 -21.14 -5.90 -11.89
CA GLU A 53 -20.70 -4.51 -11.74
C GLU A 53 -20.84 -3.93 -10.33
N ASN A 54 -21.63 -4.57 -9.47
CA ASN A 54 -21.75 -4.18 -8.06
C ASN A 54 -20.60 -4.71 -7.20
N VAL A 55 -19.86 -5.72 -7.69
CA VAL A 55 -18.71 -6.29 -6.99
C VAL A 55 -17.44 -5.56 -7.41
N ARG A 56 -16.81 -4.88 -6.47
CA ARG A 56 -15.52 -4.20 -6.66
C ARG A 56 -14.59 -4.54 -5.50
N CYS A 57 -13.76 -5.52 -5.74
CA CYS A 57 -12.77 -5.99 -4.76
C CYS A 57 -11.37 -5.89 -5.33
N ALA A 58 -10.42 -5.56 -4.48
CA ALA A 58 -8.99 -5.60 -4.78
C ALA A 58 -8.33 -6.82 -4.16
N ASP A 59 -7.17 -7.19 -4.68
CA ASP A 59 -6.30 -8.17 -4.05
C ASP A 59 -5.42 -7.44 -3.01
N PRO A 60 -5.59 -7.69 -1.70
CA PRO A 60 -4.81 -7.00 -0.68
C PRO A 60 -3.31 -7.30 -0.75
N ARG A 61 -2.90 -8.42 -1.38
CA ARG A 61 -1.48 -8.72 -1.62
C ARG A 61 -0.82 -7.70 -2.54
N MET A 62 -1.59 -7.13 -3.47
CA MET A 62 -1.11 -6.06 -4.35
C MET A 62 -0.72 -4.82 -3.55
N TRP A 63 -1.50 -4.44 -2.54
CA TRP A 63 -1.19 -3.28 -1.70
C TRP A 63 0.08 -3.50 -0.88
N VAL A 64 0.27 -4.70 -0.35
CA VAL A 64 1.49 -5.06 0.38
C VAL A 64 2.71 -5.08 -0.53
N ALA A 65 2.58 -5.68 -1.73
CA ALA A 65 3.64 -5.69 -2.74
C ALA A 65 4.02 -4.28 -3.19
N ALA A 66 3.04 -3.37 -3.30
CA ALA A 66 3.30 -1.98 -3.63
C ALA A 66 4.14 -1.27 -2.55
N MET A 67 3.90 -1.54 -1.28
CA MET A 67 4.72 -0.99 -0.18
C MET A 67 6.15 -1.53 -0.23
N ASP A 68 6.33 -2.84 -0.39
CA ASP A 68 7.66 -3.44 -0.51
C ASP A 68 8.43 -2.84 -1.71
N MET A 69 7.77 -2.71 -2.86
CA MET A 69 8.35 -2.10 -4.04
C MET A 69 8.70 -0.63 -3.84
N LEU A 70 7.83 0.14 -3.17
CA LEU A 70 8.06 1.55 -2.88
C LEU A 70 9.30 1.74 -2.02
N PHE A 71 9.43 0.98 -0.93
CA PHE A 71 10.56 1.06 -0.03
C PHE A 71 11.87 0.60 -0.72
N ASP A 72 11.79 -0.44 -1.55
CA ASP A 72 12.93 -0.86 -2.39
C ASP A 72 13.38 0.27 -3.35
N ARG A 73 12.43 0.96 -3.98
CA ARG A 73 12.73 2.12 -4.85
C ARG A 73 13.39 3.26 -4.08
N MET A 74 12.89 3.57 -2.89
CA MET A 74 13.49 4.60 -2.02
C MET A 74 14.93 4.23 -1.65
N GLN A 75 15.16 2.99 -1.24
CA GLN A 75 16.48 2.49 -0.87
C GLN A 75 17.45 2.50 -2.06
N LYS A 76 17.02 2.05 -3.24
CA LYS A 76 17.82 2.06 -4.47
C LYS A 76 18.15 3.47 -4.96
N ALA A 77 17.28 4.43 -4.68
CA ALA A 77 17.54 5.85 -4.95
C ALA A 77 18.53 6.49 -3.96
N GLY A 78 19.01 5.72 -2.98
CA GLY A 78 19.96 6.20 -1.98
C GLY A 78 19.34 7.03 -0.87
N PHE A 79 18.02 6.95 -0.69
CA PHE A 79 17.37 7.67 0.40
C PHE A 79 17.76 7.07 1.75
N PRO A 80 18.13 7.92 2.75
CA PRO A 80 18.58 7.44 4.06
C PRO A 80 17.39 6.95 4.91
N MET A 81 16.92 5.73 4.66
CA MET A 81 15.74 5.15 5.29
C MET A 81 15.81 5.17 6.83
N ALA A 82 17.01 5.02 7.40
CA ALA A 82 17.23 5.04 8.84
C ALA A 82 16.98 6.41 9.48
N GLU A 83 16.93 7.48 8.70
CA GLU A 83 16.65 8.84 9.17
C GLU A 83 15.16 9.21 9.17
N ILE A 84 14.29 8.28 8.78
CA ILE A 84 12.84 8.47 8.85
C ILE A 84 12.40 8.36 10.31
N ALA A 85 11.97 9.48 10.87
CA ALA A 85 11.56 9.57 12.28
C ALA A 85 10.09 9.22 12.51
N GLY A 86 9.28 9.26 11.46
CA GLY A 86 7.87 8.92 11.56
C GLY A 86 7.22 8.71 10.21
N ILE A 87 6.17 7.89 10.20
CA ILE A 87 5.37 7.57 9.01
C ILE A 87 3.91 7.87 9.32
N SER A 88 3.24 8.54 8.39
CA SER A 88 1.79 8.72 8.41
C SER A 88 1.22 8.25 7.09
N GLY A 89 0.04 7.63 7.13
CA GLY A 89 -0.59 7.08 5.95
C GLY A 89 -2.02 7.54 5.78
N SER A 90 -2.43 7.66 4.53
CA SER A 90 -3.82 7.74 4.11
C SER A 90 -4.11 6.63 3.11
N GLY A 91 -5.38 6.27 2.98
CA GLY A 91 -5.83 5.24 2.06
C GLY A 91 -7.21 5.57 1.51
N GLN A 92 -7.64 4.81 0.51
CA GLN A 92 -9.00 4.92 -0.01
C GLN A 92 -10.01 4.63 1.11
N GLN A 93 -11.10 5.39 1.12
CA GLN A 93 -12.17 5.25 2.11
C GLN A 93 -12.98 3.98 1.86
N HIS A 94 -13.65 3.48 2.91
CA HIS A 94 -14.60 2.37 2.86
C HIS A 94 -14.05 1.04 2.32
N GLY A 95 -12.73 0.89 2.23
CA GLY A 95 -12.08 -0.38 1.97
C GLY A 95 -11.84 -1.15 3.27
N SER A 96 -11.86 -2.49 3.21
CA SER A 96 -11.64 -3.33 4.38
C SER A 96 -10.71 -4.48 4.08
N VAL A 97 -9.67 -4.63 4.89
CA VAL A 97 -8.77 -5.79 4.89
C VAL A 97 -8.92 -6.50 6.23
N TYR A 98 -9.08 -7.81 6.18
CA TYR A 98 -9.29 -8.63 7.37
C TYR A 98 -8.07 -9.50 7.62
N LEU A 99 -7.59 -9.49 8.86
CA LEU A 99 -6.47 -10.32 9.32
C LEU A 99 -6.99 -11.42 10.23
N SER A 100 -6.41 -12.61 10.12
CA SER A 100 -6.74 -13.77 10.96
C SER A 100 -6.01 -13.76 12.31
N ALA A 101 -4.96 -12.94 12.44
CA ALA A 101 -4.16 -12.80 13.64
C ALA A 101 -3.67 -11.36 13.81
N PRO A 102 -3.39 -10.91 15.05
CA PRO A 102 -2.73 -9.63 15.26
C PRO A 102 -1.27 -9.69 14.79
N ILE A 103 -0.73 -8.52 14.43
CA ILE A 103 0.70 -8.37 14.15
C ILE A 103 1.39 -8.07 15.49
N THR A 104 1.98 -9.09 16.09
CA THR A 104 2.61 -8.97 17.42
C THR A 104 4.13 -8.98 17.35
N ASP A 105 4.70 -9.77 16.44
CA ASP A 105 6.14 -9.99 16.34
C ASP A 105 6.61 -9.59 14.94
N TRP A 106 7.13 -8.38 14.86
CA TRP A 106 7.62 -7.83 13.60
C TRP A 106 9.09 -8.18 13.38
N ASP A 107 9.39 -8.85 12.26
CA ASP A 107 10.76 -9.19 11.87
C ASP A 107 11.26 -8.20 10.80
N PRO A 108 12.17 -7.27 11.15
CA PRO A 108 12.68 -6.29 10.21
C PRO A 108 13.55 -6.90 9.09
N ALA A 109 13.95 -8.15 9.19
CA ALA A 109 14.72 -8.86 8.16
C ALA A 109 13.83 -9.45 7.05
N LYS A 110 12.51 -9.45 7.23
CA LYS A 110 11.54 -9.98 6.26
C LYS A 110 10.81 -8.86 5.52
N THR A 111 10.31 -9.17 4.34
CA THR A 111 9.43 -8.27 3.59
C THR A 111 8.08 -8.12 4.30
N LEU A 112 7.34 -7.06 3.97
CA LEU A 112 5.96 -6.91 4.43
C LEU A 112 5.09 -8.06 3.92
N ALA A 113 5.28 -8.46 2.67
CA ALA A 113 4.53 -9.55 2.06
C ALA A 113 4.72 -10.88 2.82
N ASP A 114 5.95 -11.22 3.21
CA ASP A 114 6.23 -12.46 3.95
C ASP A 114 5.50 -12.54 5.30
N GLN A 115 5.22 -11.38 5.90
CA GLN A 115 4.62 -11.30 7.23
C GLN A 115 3.12 -11.06 7.21
N LEU A 116 2.60 -10.29 6.25
CA LEU A 116 1.19 -9.92 6.17
C LEU A 116 0.35 -10.89 5.34
N VAL A 117 0.88 -11.37 4.22
CA VAL A 117 0.12 -12.26 3.33
C VAL A 117 -0.37 -13.54 4.02
N PRO A 118 0.44 -14.22 4.85
CA PRO A 118 -0.01 -15.43 5.55
C PRO A 118 -1.17 -15.22 6.54
N ILE A 119 -1.36 -14.00 7.03
CA ILE A 119 -2.43 -13.68 8.00
C ILE A 119 -3.62 -12.96 7.36
N LEU A 120 -3.66 -12.79 6.06
CA LEU A 120 -4.86 -12.33 5.36
C LEU A 120 -5.96 -13.38 5.49
N SER A 121 -7.09 -13.02 6.08
CA SER A 121 -8.21 -13.94 6.27
C SER A 121 -9.13 -14.06 5.05
N ARG A 122 -9.00 -13.13 4.09
CA ARG A 122 -9.76 -13.11 2.84
C ARG A 122 -8.85 -12.85 1.66
N ALA A 123 -9.10 -13.57 0.56
CA ALA A 123 -8.35 -13.42 -0.68
C ALA A 123 -8.57 -12.07 -1.37
N VAL A 124 -9.72 -11.44 -1.13
CA VAL A 124 -10.10 -10.16 -1.73
C VAL A 124 -10.62 -9.21 -0.67
N ALA A 125 -10.41 -7.91 -0.90
CA ALA A 125 -10.85 -6.84 -0.05
C ALA A 125 -11.86 -5.96 -0.82
N PRO A 126 -13.08 -5.74 -0.30
CA PRO A 126 -14.00 -4.79 -0.91
C PRO A 126 -13.42 -3.38 -0.83
N ILE A 127 -13.60 -2.61 -1.90
CA ILE A 127 -13.19 -1.21 -1.97
C ILE A 127 -14.41 -0.29 -1.94
N TRP A 128 -14.20 1.02 -1.92
CA TRP A 128 -15.26 2.03 -1.82
C TRP A 128 -16.33 1.95 -2.93
N MET A 129 -15.99 1.37 -4.09
CA MET A 129 -16.93 1.19 -5.21
C MET A 129 -17.78 -0.08 -5.10
N ASP A 130 -17.53 -0.95 -4.12
CA ASP A 130 -18.32 -2.18 -3.94
C ASP A 130 -19.71 -1.85 -3.41
N LYS A 131 -20.72 -2.35 -4.11
CA LYS A 131 -22.15 -2.18 -3.80
C LYS A 131 -22.86 -3.52 -3.65
N SER A 132 -22.10 -4.60 -3.50
CA SER A 132 -22.66 -5.96 -3.47
C SER A 132 -23.57 -6.21 -2.26
N THR A 133 -23.50 -5.38 -1.24
CA THR A 133 -24.36 -5.45 -0.05
C THR A 133 -25.58 -4.51 -0.09
N ASP A 134 -25.69 -3.68 -1.11
CA ASP A 134 -26.87 -2.83 -1.31
C ASP A 134 -28.05 -3.71 -1.72
N LYS A 135 -29.10 -3.73 -0.88
CA LYS A 135 -30.33 -4.51 -1.11
C LYS A 135 -31.52 -3.56 -1.20
#